data_9458e611500995c017b6313032630482
#
_entry.id   9458e611500995c017b6313032630482
#
_cell.length_a   1.000
_cell.length_b   1.000
_cell.length_c   1.000
_cell.angle_alpha   90.00
_cell.angle_beta   90.00
_cell.angle_gamma   90.00
#
_symmetry.space_group_name_H-M   'P 1'
#
loop_
_entity.id
_entity.type
_entity.pdbx_description
1 polymer ?
#
loop_
_entity_poly.entity_id
_entity_poly.type
_entity_poly.pdbx_seq_one_letter_code
_entity_poly.pdbx_strand_id
1 'polypeptide(L)'
;VLTSDSQALPLAQKVQAQLAGATGLADRGVKMADFAVLRQTDMPAILVEVGFISNPREEQLLKEETFLDKAAVAIAQAIAAHLNHPWKN
;
A
#
# COMPACT_ATOMS: atom_id res chain seq x y z
N VAL A 1 -2.05 5.20 0.11
CA VAL A 1 -2.87 4.26 -0.67
C VAL A 1 -4.09 4.97 -1.24
N LEU A 2 -4.39 4.73 -2.48
CA LEU A 2 -5.51 5.34 -3.19
C LEU A 2 -6.46 4.26 -3.69
N THR A 3 -7.74 4.57 -3.75
CA THR A 3 -8.73 3.73 -4.42
C THR A 3 -9.85 4.60 -4.99
N SER A 4 -10.50 4.11 -6.03
CA SER A 4 -11.71 4.73 -6.59
C SER A 4 -12.99 3.98 -6.20
N ASP A 5 -12.85 2.90 -5.44
CA ASP A 5 -13.95 1.98 -5.09
C ASP A 5 -14.10 1.85 -3.59
N SER A 6 -15.26 2.20 -3.05
CA SER A 6 -15.55 2.08 -1.63
C SER A 6 -15.46 0.63 -1.13
N GLN A 7 -15.66 -0.36 -1.99
CA GLN A 7 -15.52 -1.77 -1.62
C GLN A 7 -14.08 -2.16 -1.32
N ALA A 8 -13.10 -1.41 -1.86
CA ALA A 8 -11.69 -1.65 -1.61
C ALA A 8 -11.16 -0.90 -0.38
N LEU A 9 -11.95 -0.06 0.27
CA LEU A 9 -11.51 0.70 1.44
C LEU A 9 -10.96 -0.18 2.58
N PRO A 10 -11.62 -1.28 2.96
CA PRO A 10 -11.07 -2.12 4.04
C PRO A 10 -9.68 -2.67 3.71
N LEU A 11 -9.45 -3.11 2.48
CA LEU A 11 -8.13 -3.55 2.03
C LEU A 11 -7.13 -2.40 2.03
N ALA A 12 -7.53 -1.25 1.49
CA ALA A 12 -6.67 -0.06 1.43
C ALA A 12 -6.23 0.36 2.83
N GLN A 13 -7.14 0.35 3.80
CA GLN A 13 -6.84 0.71 5.18
C GLN A 13 -5.85 -0.25 5.83
N LYS A 14 -5.99 -1.56 5.58
CA LYS A 14 -5.07 -2.56 6.10
C LYS A 14 -3.69 -2.42 5.50
N VAL A 15 -3.60 -2.21 4.19
CA VAL A 15 -2.33 -2.00 3.50
C VAL A 15 -1.65 -0.73 4.03
N GLN A 16 -2.40 0.36 4.17
CA GLN A 16 -1.86 1.62 4.66
C GLN A 16 -1.28 1.46 6.07
N ALA A 17 -2.01 0.82 6.97
CA ALA A 17 -1.57 0.63 8.35
C ALA A 17 -0.31 -0.24 8.43
N GLN A 18 -0.30 -1.37 7.72
CA GLN A 18 0.85 -2.28 7.70
C GLN A 18 2.07 -1.61 7.08
N LEU A 19 1.88 -0.90 5.99
CA LEU A 19 2.97 -0.23 5.30
C LEU A 19 3.60 0.86 6.16
N ALA A 20 2.79 1.70 6.78
CA ALA A 20 3.28 2.76 7.67
C ALA A 20 4.04 2.17 8.86
N GLY A 21 3.52 1.11 9.47
CA GLY A 21 4.17 0.44 10.59
C GLY A 21 5.50 -0.20 10.22
N ALA A 22 5.59 -0.81 9.05
CA ALA A 22 6.79 -1.51 8.60
C ALA A 22 7.88 -0.56 8.11
N THR A 23 7.49 0.53 7.45
CA THR A 23 8.46 1.45 6.82
C THR A 23 8.86 2.61 7.72
N GLY A 24 8.05 2.94 8.71
CA GLY A 24 8.27 4.12 9.55
C GLY A 24 8.02 5.44 8.84
N LEU A 25 7.54 5.43 7.62
CA LEU A 25 7.19 6.64 6.90
C LEU A 25 5.86 7.21 7.40
N ALA A 26 5.64 8.49 7.13
CA ALA A 26 4.41 9.15 7.54
C ALA A 26 3.20 8.46 6.95
N ASP A 27 2.19 8.20 7.80
CA ASP A 27 0.92 7.63 7.37
C ASP A 27 0.08 8.76 6.75
N ARG A 28 -0.02 8.74 5.43
CA ARG A 28 -0.79 9.73 4.68
C ARG A 28 -2.24 9.30 4.46
N GLY A 29 -2.62 8.16 5.06
CA GLY A 29 -3.98 7.66 5.03
C GLY A 29 -4.41 7.08 3.70
N VAL A 30 -5.68 6.76 3.61
CA VAL A 30 -6.31 6.27 2.39
C VAL A 30 -7.12 7.41 1.78
N LYS A 31 -6.96 7.61 0.48
CA LYS A 31 -7.69 8.66 -0.24
C LYS A 31 -8.48 8.06 -1.39
N MET A 32 -9.66 8.57 -1.59
CA MET A 32 -10.47 8.25 -2.77
C MET A 32 -9.98 9.12 -3.93
N ALA A 33 -9.74 8.50 -5.07
CA ALA A 33 -9.26 9.20 -6.25
C ALA A 33 -9.77 8.52 -7.52
N ASP A 34 -9.99 9.33 -8.53
CA ASP A 34 -10.55 8.87 -9.80
C ASP A 34 -9.44 8.63 -10.81
N PHE A 35 -8.85 7.44 -10.76
CA PHE A 35 -7.81 7.03 -11.71
C PHE A 35 -8.35 6.02 -12.71
N ALA A 36 -8.02 6.21 -13.98
CA ALA A 36 -8.47 5.32 -15.05
C ALA A 36 -8.04 3.86 -14.78
N VAL A 37 -6.83 3.65 -14.29
CA VAL A 37 -6.32 2.31 -14.00
C VAL A 37 -7.17 1.60 -12.94
N LEU A 38 -7.74 2.34 -11.98
CA LEU A 38 -8.59 1.77 -10.94
C LEU A 38 -10.02 1.58 -11.41
N ARG A 39 -10.52 2.48 -12.27
CA ARG A 39 -11.89 2.43 -12.78
C ARG A 39 -12.11 1.32 -13.79
N GLN A 40 -11.06 0.88 -14.48
CA GLN A 40 -11.15 -0.08 -15.57
C GLN A 40 -11.11 -1.52 -15.13
N THR A 41 -11.17 -1.78 -13.83
CA THR A 41 -11.22 -3.14 -13.28
C THR A 41 -12.63 -3.49 -12.85
N ASP A 42 -12.98 -4.77 -12.98
CA ASP A 42 -14.27 -5.31 -12.51
C ASP A 42 -14.23 -5.78 -11.06
N MET A 43 -13.12 -5.56 -10.39
CA MET A 43 -12.90 -6.01 -9.01
C MET A 43 -12.38 -4.85 -8.17
N PRO A 44 -12.49 -4.94 -6.83
CA PRO A 44 -11.89 -3.93 -5.96
C PRO A 44 -10.39 -3.79 -6.22
N ALA A 45 -9.94 -2.56 -6.36
CA ALA A 45 -8.55 -2.27 -6.71
C ALA A 45 -8.02 -1.11 -5.86
N ILE A 46 -6.73 -1.18 -5.54
CA ILE A 46 -6.02 -0.11 -4.82
C ILE A 46 -4.73 0.23 -5.54
N LEU A 47 -4.27 1.45 -5.34
CA LEU A 47 -2.97 1.90 -5.79
C LEU A 47 -2.12 2.20 -4.56
N VAL A 48 -0.99 1.51 -4.44
CA VAL A 48 -0.09 1.66 -3.29
C VAL A 48 1.08 2.55 -3.67
N GLU A 49 1.22 3.65 -2.93
CA GLU A 49 2.35 4.55 -3.06
C GLU A 49 3.29 4.32 -1.88
N VAL A 50 4.48 3.78 -2.14
CA VAL A 50 5.42 3.39 -1.10
C VAL A 50 6.24 4.58 -0.59
N GLY A 51 6.42 5.60 -1.41
CA GLY A 51 7.14 6.81 -1.07
C GLY A 51 7.20 7.76 -2.25
N PHE A 52 7.74 8.94 -2.04
CA PHE A 52 7.82 9.97 -3.07
C PHE A 52 9.26 10.35 -3.35
N ILE A 53 9.65 10.31 -4.62
CA ILE A 53 11.00 10.69 -5.04
C ILE A 53 11.27 12.18 -4.90
N SER A 54 10.23 13.00 -4.76
CA SER A 54 10.36 14.43 -4.49
C SER A 54 10.83 14.72 -3.05
N ASN A 55 10.74 13.74 -2.15
CA ASN A 55 11.26 13.83 -0.80
C ASN A 55 12.64 13.17 -0.77
N PRO A 56 13.74 13.90 -0.47
CA PRO A 56 15.10 13.33 -0.52
C PRO A 56 15.30 12.12 0.38
N ARG A 57 14.69 12.11 1.56
CA ARG A 57 14.79 10.97 2.48
C ARG A 57 14.07 9.74 1.92
N GLU A 58 12.86 9.92 1.39
CA GLU A 58 12.09 8.83 0.81
C GLU A 58 12.73 8.32 -0.47
N GLU A 59 13.28 9.21 -1.30
CA GLU A 59 14.02 8.82 -2.48
C GLU A 59 15.20 7.92 -2.09
N GLN A 60 15.93 8.28 -1.05
CA GLN A 60 17.07 7.49 -0.58
C GLN A 60 16.62 6.11 -0.09
N LEU A 61 15.53 6.04 0.66
CA LEU A 61 14.98 4.77 1.15
C LEU A 61 14.51 3.88 0.01
N LEU A 62 13.92 4.44 -1.04
CA LEU A 62 13.45 3.68 -2.19
C LEU A 62 14.57 2.99 -2.97
N LYS A 63 15.83 3.38 -2.73
CA LYS A 63 17.00 2.73 -3.32
C LYS A 63 17.53 1.56 -2.47
N GLU A 64 17.01 1.36 -1.28
CA GLU A 64 17.49 0.33 -0.36
C GLU A 64 16.64 -0.93 -0.47
N GLU A 65 17.29 -2.08 -0.77
CA GLU A 65 16.60 -3.37 -0.87
C GLU A 65 15.87 -3.74 0.41
N THR A 66 16.49 -3.51 1.56
CA THR A 66 15.86 -3.84 2.85
C THR A 66 14.57 -3.06 3.08
N PHE A 67 14.53 -1.81 2.66
CA PHE A 67 13.31 -1.00 2.73
C PHE A 67 12.23 -1.55 1.81
N LEU A 68 12.59 -1.87 0.57
CA LEU A 68 11.66 -2.41 -0.42
C LEU A 68 11.11 -3.77 0.02
N ASP A 69 11.96 -4.61 0.61
CA ASP A 69 11.53 -5.91 1.15
C ASP A 69 10.53 -5.75 2.27
N LYS A 70 10.77 -4.84 3.20
CA LYS A 70 9.83 -4.55 4.28
C LYS A 70 8.48 -4.07 3.75
N ALA A 71 8.50 -3.20 2.76
CA ALA A 71 7.29 -2.70 2.15
C ALA A 71 6.52 -3.83 1.46
N ALA A 72 7.21 -4.68 0.70
CA ALA A 72 6.60 -5.81 0.00
C ALA A 72 5.95 -6.80 0.97
N VAL A 73 6.65 -7.14 2.05
CA VAL A 73 6.12 -8.07 3.07
C VAL A 73 4.90 -7.45 3.75
N ALA A 74 4.95 -6.17 4.08
CA ALA A 74 3.82 -5.48 4.72
C ALA A 74 2.57 -5.52 3.83
N ILE A 75 2.74 -5.28 2.54
CA ILE A 75 1.63 -5.33 1.58
C ILE A 75 1.08 -6.75 1.48
N ALA A 76 1.96 -7.74 1.37
CA ALA A 76 1.55 -9.14 1.28
C ALA A 76 0.80 -9.59 2.54
N GLN A 77 1.29 -9.22 3.72
CA GLN A 77 0.63 -9.55 4.99
C GLN A 77 -0.75 -8.90 5.10
N ALA A 78 -0.89 -7.67 4.64
CA ALA A 78 -2.18 -6.97 4.66
C ALA A 78 -3.19 -7.65 3.73
N ILE A 79 -2.76 -8.05 2.55
CA ILE A 79 -3.61 -8.77 1.60
C ILE A 79 -4.02 -10.11 2.17
N ALA A 80 -3.08 -10.87 2.73
CA ALA A 80 -3.36 -12.17 3.33
C ALA A 80 -4.37 -12.05 4.48
N ALA A 81 -4.21 -11.05 5.35
CA ALA A 81 -5.14 -10.79 6.43
C ALA A 81 -6.53 -10.43 5.92
N HIS A 82 -6.60 -9.62 4.87
CA HIS A 82 -7.86 -9.22 4.26
C HIS A 82 -8.60 -10.41 3.66
N LEU A 83 -7.87 -11.32 3.03
CA LEU A 83 -8.44 -12.52 2.41
C LEU A 83 -8.58 -13.68 3.40
N ASN A 84 -8.20 -13.47 4.65
CA ASN A 84 -8.22 -14.49 5.70
C ASN A 84 -7.37 -15.71 5.36
N HIS A 85 -6.24 -15.49 4.70
CA HIS A 85 -5.25 -16.49 4.36
C HIS A 85 -3.97 -16.26 5.19
N PRO A 86 -3.39 -17.31 5.81
CA PRO A 86 -2.12 -17.15 6.53
C PRO A 86 -1.00 -16.79 5.57
N TRP A 87 -0.22 -15.77 5.94
CA TRP A 87 1.01 -15.42 5.22
C TRP A 87 2.19 -16.18 5.84
N LYS A 88 2.96 -16.84 4.98
CA LYS A 88 4.18 -17.55 5.40
C LYS A 88 5.35 -17.03 4.59
N ASN A 89 6.43 -16.72 5.26
CA ASN A 89 7.69 -16.36 4.61
C ASN A 89 8.32 -17.60 3.95
#